data_a10fe3cdb11645dab6e149843bdca705
#
_entry.id   a10fe3cdb11645dab6e149843bdca705
#
_cell.length_a   1.000
_cell.length_b   1.000
_cell.length_c   1.000
_cell.angle_alpha   90.00
_cell.angle_beta   90.00
_cell.angle_gamma   90.00
#
_symmetry.space_group_name_H-M   'P 1'
#
loop_
_entity.id
_entity.type
_entity.pdbx_description
1 polymer ?
#
loop_
_entity_poly.entity_id
_entity_poly.type
_entity_poly.pdbx_seq_one_letter_code
_entity_poly.pdbx_strand_id
1 'polypeptide(L)' 'MATGTVKWFNATKGFGFIQPDDGGNDVFVHISAVERAGMGSLNEGQKLSFESKLDSQRGKTSAENLRAV' A
#
# COMPACT_ATOMS: atom_id res chain seq x y z
N MET A 1 11.73 -3.81 -5.76
CA MET A 1 10.43 -3.73 -5.07
C MET A 1 10.64 -3.61 -3.58
N ALA A 2 9.81 -2.85 -2.93
CA ALA A 2 9.86 -2.68 -1.48
C ALA A 2 8.94 -3.70 -0.80
N THR A 3 9.17 -3.95 0.47
CA THR A 3 8.26 -4.73 1.31
C THR A 3 7.83 -3.89 2.49
N GLY A 4 6.66 -4.18 3.03
CA GLY A 4 6.14 -3.47 4.17
C GLY A 4 4.98 -4.19 4.82
N THR A 5 4.47 -3.60 5.89
CA THR A 5 3.38 -4.13 6.67
C THR A 5 2.21 -3.16 6.63
N VAL A 6 1.00 -3.66 6.37
CA VAL A 6 -0.19 -2.82 6.36
C VAL A 6 -0.44 -2.29 7.77
N LYS A 7 -0.43 -0.95 7.92
CA LYS A 7 -0.76 -0.31 9.20
C LYS A 7 -2.25 -0.35 9.44
N TRP A 8 -3.02 0.02 8.44
CA TRP A 8 -4.47 -0.07 8.46
C TRP A 8 -4.99 0.10 7.03
N PHE A 9 -6.18 -0.39 6.79
CA PHE A 9 -6.84 -0.23 5.50
C PHE A 9 -8.33 -0.14 5.72
N ASN A 10 -8.98 0.82 5.06
CA ASN A 10 -10.42 1.01 5.15
C ASN A 10 -11.02 0.86 3.75
N ALA A 11 -11.65 -0.29 3.50
CA ALA A 11 -12.25 -0.58 2.19
C ALA A 11 -13.41 0.35 1.87
N THR A 12 -14.12 0.84 2.88
CA THR A 12 -15.24 1.75 2.69
C THR A 12 -14.76 3.11 2.20
N LYS A 13 -13.68 3.62 2.78
CA LYS A 13 -13.07 4.87 2.33
C LYS A 13 -12.20 4.67 1.10
N GLY A 14 -11.75 3.44 0.86
CA GLY A 14 -11.00 3.11 -0.33
C GLY A 14 -9.50 3.36 -0.26
N PHE A 15 -8.91 3.41 0.94
CA PHE A 15 -7.48 3.62 1.06
C PHE A 15 -6.95 3.14 2.40
N GLY A 16 -5.62 3.06 2.49
CA GLY A 16 -4.92 2.70 3.71
C GLY A 16 -3.46 3.09 3.63
N PHE A 17 -2.67 2.62 4.58
CA PHE A 17 -1.25 2.91 4.65
C PHE A 17 -0.43 1.67 4.94
N ILE A 18 0.74 1.60 4.32
CA ILE A 18 1.71 0.53 4.51
C ILE A 18 2.95 1.14 5.14
N GLN A 19 3.46 0.52 6.19
CA GLN A 19 4.73 0.91 6.78
C GLN A 19 5.85 0.13 6.09
N PRO A 20 6.77 0.80 5.38
CA PRO A 20 7.88 0.12 4.74
C PRO A 20 8.79 -0.55 5.77
N ASP A 21 9.31 -1.73 5.41
CA ASP A 21 10.22 -2.46 6.30
C ASP A 21 11.55 -1.74 6.51
N ASP A 22 11.93 -0.85 5.60
CA ASP A 22 13.16 -0.07 5.73
C ASP A 22 13.05 1.11 6.71
N GLY A 23 11.89 1.30 7.33
CA GLY A 23 11.68 2.35 8.30
C GLY A 23 11.37 3.72 7.72
N GLY A 24 11.10 3.79 6.42
CA GLY A 24 10.73 5.05 5.78
C GLY A 24 9.32 5.52 6.15
N ASN A 25 8.89 6.61 5.54
CA ASN A 25 7.55 7.16 5.75
C ASN A 25 6.48 6.20 5.25
N ASP A 26 5.30 6.26 5.86
CA ASP A 26 4.17 5.43 5.45
C ASP A 26 3.84 5.66 3.98
N VAL A 27 3.50 4.59 3.30
CA VAL A 27 3.16 4.60 1.88
C VAL A 27 1.65 4.48 1.73
N PHE A 28 1.06 5.40 1.00
CA PHE A 28 -0.37 5.40 0.73
C PHE A 28 -0.72 4.26 -0.22
N VAL A 29 -1.84 3.56 0.03
CA VAL A 29 -2.36 2.55 -0.88
C VAL A 29 -3.83 2.82 -1.15
N HIS A 30 -4.20 2.92 -2.42
CA HIS A 30 -5.59 3.12 -2.83
C HIS A 30 -6.22 1.77 -3.17
N ILE A 31 -7.54 1.67 -2.96
CA ILE A 31 -8.26 0.42 -3.22
C ILE A 31 -8.11 -0.06 -4.67
N SER A 32 -7.94 0.86 -5.62
CA SER A 32 -7.74 0.48 -7.01
C SER A 32 -6.48 -0.36 -7.20
N ALA A 33 -5.40 -0.06 -6.44
CA ALA A 33 -4.18 -0.86 -6.49
C ALA A 33 -4.40 -2.25 -5.90
N VAL A 34 -5.19 -2.33 -4.83
CA VAL A 34 -5.55 -3.61 -4.21
C VAL A 34 -6.37 -4.47 -5.17
N GLU A 35 -7.33 -3.86 -5.85
CA GLU A 35 -8.16 -4.56 -6.83
C GLU A 35 -7.34 -5.04 -8.03
N ARG A 36 -6.43 -4.22 -8.53
CA ARG A 36 -5.54 -4.60 -9.63
C ARG A 36 -4.66 -5.78 -9.26
N ALA A 37 -4.30 -5.91 -8.00
CA ALA A 37 -3.53 -7.04 -7.50
C ALA A 37 -4.39 -8.28 -7.27
N GLY A 38 -5.70 -8.17 -7.41
CA GLY A 38 -6.63 -9.29 -7.19
C GLY A 38 -6.83 -9.63 -5.74
N MET A 39 -6.53 -8.70 -4.83
CA MET A 39 -6.54 -8.98 -3.39
C MET A 39 -7.87 -8.68 -2.70
N GLY A 40 -8.71 -7.87 -3.32
CA GLY A 40 -10.01 -7.48 -2.77
C GLY A 40 -9.91 -6.53 -1.58
N SER A 41 -9.10 -6.85 -0.59
CA SER A 41 -8.92 -6.04 0.62
C SER A 41 -7.58 -6.34 1.26
N LEU A 42 -7.17 -5.49 2.20
CA LEU A 42 -5.95 -5.69 2.98
C LEU A 42 -6.32 -5.78 4.46
N ASN A 43 -5.55 -6.57 5.20
CA ASN A 43 -5.72 -6.71 6.63
C ASN A 43 -4.59 -5.99 7.37
N GLU A 44 -4.90 -5.43 8.53
CA GLU A 44 -3.91 -4.83 9.40
C GLU A 44 -2.86 -5.87 9.78
N GLY A 45 -1.59 -5.48 9.66
CA GLY A 45 -0.47 -6.38 9.93
C GLY A 45 -0.07 -7.30 8.78
N GLN A 46 -0.77 -7.23 7.66
CA GLN A 46 -0.45 -8.05 6.50
C GLN A 46 0.85 -7.59 5.86
N LYS A 47 1.72 -8.54 5.50
CA LYS A 47 2.96 -8.27 4.77
C LYS A 47 2.71 -8.25 3.27
N LEU A 48 3.28 -7.25 2.60
CA LEU A 48 3.16 -7.07 1.16
C LEU A 48 4.50 -6.69 0.55
N SER A 49 4.69 -7.05 -0.71
CA SER A 49 5.67 -6.37 -1.56
C SER A 49 4.93 -5.41 -2.48
N PHE A 50 5.57 -4.33 -2.83
CA PHE A 50 4.94 -3.28 -3.64
C PHE A 50 6.00 -2.44 -4.33
N GLU A 51 5.58 -1.69 -5.34
CA GLU A 51 6.39 -0.64 -5.94
C GLU A 51 5.90 0.69 -5.40
N SER A 52 6.83 1.51 -4.92
CA SER A 52 6.48 2.86 -4.48
C SER A 52 6.54 3.80 -5.67
N LYS A 53 5.53 4.66 -5.78
CA LYS A 53 5.44 5.64 -6.84
C LYS A 53 5.12 7.00 -6.25
N LEU A 54 5.94 7.98 -6.57
CA LEU A 54 5.72 9.34 -6.10
C LEU A 54 4.67 10.02 -6.97
N ASP A 55 3.62 10.52 -6.32
CA ASP A 55 2.63 11.37 -6.97
C ASP A 55 3.09 12.82 -6.81
N SER A 56 3.63 13.38 -7.90
CA SER A 56 4.20 14.73 -7.86
C SER A 56 3.13 15.81 -7.65
N GLN A 57 1.89 15.55 -8.01
CA GLN A 57 0.82 16.53 -7.82
C GLN A 57 0.39 16.61 -6.35
N ARG A 58 0.43 15.48 -5.64
CA ARG A 58 0.00 15.42 -4.23
C ARG A 58 1.17 15.38 -3.26
N GLY A 59 2.38 15.20 -3.77
CA GLY A 59 3.56 15.07 -2.92
C GLY A 59 3.56 13.83 -2.04
N LYS A 60 2.84 12.78 -2.44
CA LYS A 60 2.70 11.55 -1.64
C LYS A 60 3.24 10.37 -2.41
N THR A 61 3.84 9.44 -1.68
CA THR A 61 4.25 8.16 -2.24
C THR A 61 3.11 7.16 -2.10
N SER A 62 2.76 6.50 -3.20
CA SER A 62 1.71 5.48 -3.21
C SER A 62 2.28 4.13 -3.60
N ALA A 63 1.60 3.07 -3.15
CA ALA A 63 1.98 1.69 -3.46
C ALA A 63 1.22 1.21 -4.69
N GLU A 64 1.94 0.53 -5.59
CA GLU A 64 1.37 -0.12 -6.77
C GLU A 64 1.96 -1.51 -6.91
N ASN A 65 1.36 -2.32 -7.77
CA ASN A 65 1.83 -3.69 -8.04
C ASN A 65 1.99 -4.49 -6.75
N LEU A 66 0.94 -4.51 -5.94
CA LEU A 66 0.94 -5.20 -4.66
C LEU A 66 1.01 -6.71 -4.85
N ARG A 67 1.77 -7.37 -3.98
CA ARG A 67 1.85 -8.82 -3.95
C ARG A 67 1.92 -9.28 -2.51
N ALA A 68 1.25 -10.40 -2.21
CA ALA A 68 1.40 -11.04 -0.91
C ALA A 68 2.81 -11.62 -0.79
N VAL A 69 3.37 -11.48 0.39
CA VAL A 69 4.70 -12.02 0.69
C VAL A 69 4.59 -13.40 1.32
#